data_34382d64f5cf1c466e182c72fc2a207c
#
_entry.id   34382d64f5cf1c466e182c72fc2a207c
#
_cell.length_a   1.000
_cell.length_b   1.000
_cell.length_c   1.000
_cell.angle_alpha   90.00
_cell.angle_beta   90.00
_cell.angle_gamma   90.00
#
_symmetry.space_group_name_H-M   'P 1'
#
loop_
_entity.id
_entity.type
_entity.pdbx_description
1 polymer ?
#
loop_
_entity_poly.entity_id
_entity_poly.type
_entity_poly.pdbx_seq_one_letter_code
_entity_poly.pdbx_strand_id
1 'polypeptide(L)'
;MKKSHAHMRRMPPPEDHLFEQIASGLETNGYVCLPAALPEDIADGLVDQLAQIESREFHKAATGRGNDRTRNQFVRRDRIHWIEESDPASSQWLAWAQRLQAYLNRRLFLGLFSFESHFSHYQSGDFYRKHLDAFKGEANRVLSLVTYLNRGWEPDQGGELVIYSPEDGTELVKVTPMFATLVLFLSEEFNHEVLSTSRNRYSVAGWFRLNGSIKDSIDPPA
;
A
#
# COMPACT_ATOMS: atom_id res chain seq x y z
N MET A 1 -3.47 -43.60 35.76
CA MET A 1 -4.21 -43.05 34.59
C MET A 1 -3.76 -41.61 34.35
N LYS A 2 -2.87 -41.39 33.36
CA LYS A 2 -2.42 -40.05 32.97
C LYS A 2 -3.40 -39.51 31.92
N LYS A 3 -4.14 -38.43 32.25
CA LYS A 3 -4.98 -37.72 31.29
C LYS A 3 -4.07 -36.93 30.35
N SER A 4 -3.97 -37.37 29.11
CA SER A 4 -3.36 -36.64 28.01
C SER A 4 -4.25 -35.43 27.70
N HIS A 5 -3.79 -34.23 28.01
CA HIS A 5 -4.40 -33.00 27.53
C HIS A 5 -3.89 -32.77 26.10
N ALA A 6 -4.67 -33.24 25.14
CA ALA A 6 -4.44 -32.81 23.75
C ALA A 6 -4.65 -31.29 23.67
N HIS A 7 -3.56 -30.55 23.49
CA HIS A 7 -3.62 -29.13 23.11
C HIS A 7 -4.25 -29.07 21.71
N MET A 8 -5.56 -28.82 21.67
CA MET A 8 -6.20 -28.35 20.43
C MET A 8 -5.50 -27.03 20.03
N ARG A 9 -4.63 -27.09 19.04
CA ARG A 9 -4.14 -25.88 18.38
C ARG A 9 -5.37 -25.15 17.83
N ARG A 10 -5.74 -24.02 18.44
CA ARG A 10 -6.72 -23.12 17.84
C ARG A 10 -6.20 -22.78 16.43
N MET A 11 -7.03 -22.98 15.42
CA MET A 11 -6.73 -22.44 14.09
C MET A 11 -6.54 -20.92 14.24
N PRO A 12 -5.47 -20.34 13.65
CA PRO A 12 -5.27 -18.92 13.69
C PRO A 12 -6.50 -18.21 13.08
N PRO A 13 -6.84 -17.01 13.53
CA PRO A 13 -7.88 -16.21 12.87
C PRO A 13 -7.63 -16.11 11.36
N PRO A 14 -8.66 -15.99 10.52
CA PRO A 14 -8.49 -15.87 9.07
C PRO A 14 -7.53 -14.73 8.68
N GLU A 15 -7.51 -13.64 9.46
CA GLU A 15 -6.61 -12.50 9.27
C GLU A 15 -5.13 -12.88 9.49
N ASP A 16 -4.81 -13.71 10.48
CA ASP A 16 -3.43 -14.19 10.73
C ASP A 16 -2.89 -15.02 9.56
N HIS A 17 -3.75 -15.75 8.85
CA HIS A 17 -3.37 -16.49 7.65
C HIS A 17 -2.98 -15.54 6.50
N LEU A 18 -3.75 -14.48 6.28
CA LEU A 18 -3.43 -13.44 5.30
C LEU A 18 -2.10 -12.75 5.65
N PHE A 19 -1.92 -12.39 6.92
CA PHE A 19 -0.71 -11.73 7.38
C PHE A 19 0.53 -12.61 7.25
N GLU A 20 0.40 -13.93 7.46
CA GLU A 20 1.50 -14.87 7.21
C GLU A 20 1.81 -15.01 5.72
N GLN A 21 0.80 -15.02 4.84
CA GLN A 21 1.05 -15.01 3.39
C GLN A 21 1.81 -13.75 2.96
N ILE A 22 1.45 -12.59 3.51
CA ILE A 22 2.16 -11.33 3.27
C ILE A 22 3.60 -11.42 3.78
N ALA A 23 3.80 -11.86 5.02
CA ALA A 23 5.12 -11.98 5.63
C ALA A 23 6.04 -12.94 4.85
N SER A 24 5.52 -14.12 4.49
CA SER A 24 6.27 -15.11 3.72
C SER A 24 6.66 -14.61 2.32
N GLY A 25 5.75 -13.88 1.64
CA GLY A 25 6.05 -13.28 0.35
C GLY A 25 7.13 -12.21 0.43
N LEU A 26 7.05 -11.34 1.43
CA LEU A 26 8.07 -10.31 1.70
C LEU A 26 9.43 -10.93 2.06
N GLU A 27 9.45 -11.97 2.90
CA GLU A 27 10.68 -12.67 3.29
C GLU A 27 11.37 -13.35 2.10
N THR A 28 10.58 -13.95 1.21
CA THR A 28 11.10 -14.75 0.09
C THR A 28 11.50 -13.90 -1.11
N ASN A 29 10.68 -12.90 -1.46
CA ASN A 29 10.81 -12.17 -2.72
C ASN A 29 11.03 -10.66 -2.52
N GLY A 30 10.85 -10.13 -1.32
CA GLY A 30 10.80 -8.68 -1.06
C GLY A 30 9.50 -8.01 -1.49
N TYR A 31 8.62 -8.74 -2.17
CA TYR A 31 7.29 -8.28 -2.57
C TYR A 31 6.25 -9.40 -2.53
N VAL A 32 4.98 -9.02 -2.52
CA VAL A 32 3.85 -9.94 -2.59
C VAL A 32 2.66 -9.30 -3.32
N CYS A 33 1.96 -10.09 -4.13
CA CYS A 33 0.74 -9.70 -4.83
C CYS A 33 -0.35 -10.74 -4.55
N LEU A 34 -1.44 -10.32 -3.90
CA LEU A 34 -2.53 -11.18 -3.46
C LEU A 34 -3.86 -10.67 -4.04
N PRO A 35 -4.40 -11.34 -5.07
CA PRO A 35 -5.70 -10.96 -5.64
C PRO A 35 -6.83 -11.12 -4.63
N ALA A 36 -7.76 -10.17 -4.58
CA ALA A 36 -8.96 -10.17 -3.74
C ALA A 36 -8.69 -10.53 -2.26
N ALA A 37 -7.57 -10.02 -1.69
CA ALA A 37 -7.10 -10.42 -0.38
C ALA A 37 -7.44 -9.42 0.73
N LEU A 38 -7.69 -8.14 0.42
CA LEU A 38 -8.19 -7.20 1.42
C LEU A 38 -9.58 -7.65 1.88
N PRO A 39 -9.87 -7.72 3.21
CA PRO A 39 -11.21 -8.04 3.69
C PRO A 39 -12.29 -7.19 3.02
N GLU A 40 -13.37 -7.85 2.58
CA GLU A 40 -14.37 -7.21 1.70
C GLU A 40 -15.08 -6.04 2.39
N ASP A 41 -15.35 -6.16 3.70
CA ASP A 41 -15.96 -5.11 4.51
C ASP A 41 -15.07 -3.84 4.58
N ILE A 42 -13.75 -4.01 4.65
CA ILE A 42 -12.79 -2.89 4.62
C ILE A 42 -12.75 -2.27 3.21
N ALA A 43 -12.66 -3.12 2.19
CA ALA A 43 -12.60 -2.65 0.79
C ALA A 43 -13.87 -1.90 0.39
N ASP A 44 -15.04 -2.40 0.77
CA ASP A 44 -16.34 -1.76 0.53
C ASP A 44 -16.47 -0.43 1.30
N GLY A 45 -16.07 -0.40 2.57
CA GLY A 45 -16.06 0.82 3.35
C GLY A 45 -15.21 1.92 2.70
N LEU A 46 -14.02 1.57 2.19
CA LEU A 46 -13.16 2.52 1.46
C LEU A 46 -13.79 2.99 0.14
N VAL A 47 -14.52 2.13 -0.59
CA VAL A 47 -15.28 2.54 -1.79
C VAL A 47 -16.39 3.51 -1.43
N ASP A 48 -17.15 3.22 -0.38
CA ASP A 48 -18.26 4.08 0.07
C ASP A 48 -17.75 5.45 0.52
N GLN A 49 -16.64 5.49 1.26
CA GLN A 49 -15.98 6.74 1.63
C GLN A 49 -15.49 7.51 0.40
N LEU A 50 -14.80 6.83 -0.53
CA LEU A 50 -14.29 7.42 -1.77
C LEU A 50 -15.41 8.09 -2.58
N ALA A 51 -16.61 7.48 -2.61
CA ALA A 51 -17.77 8.04 -3.31
C ALA A 51 -18.30 9.34 -2.68
N GLN A 52 -17.98 9.61 -1.42
CA GLN A 52 -18.40 10.81 -0.69
C GLN A 52 -17.37 11.95 -0.80
N ILE A 53 -16.11 11.63 -1.18
CA ILE A 53 -15.06 12.63 -1.35
C ILE A 53 -15.33 13.45 -2.61
N GLU A 54 -15.51 14.74 -2.47
CA GLU A 54 -15.71 15.61 -3.62
C GLU A 54 -14.42 15.76 -4.44
N SER A 55 -14.55 15.88 -5.76
CA SER A 55 -13.39 16.00 -6.67
C SER A 55 -12.45 17.18 -6.33
N ARG A 56 -12.95 18.22 -5.67
CA ARG A 56 -12.15 19.37 -5.20
C ARG A 56 -11.24 19.04 -4.01
N GLU A 57 -11.54 17.99 -3.26
CA GLU A 57 -10.75 17.53 -2.11
C GLU A 57 -9.53 16.72 -2.55
N PHE A 58 -9.54 16.25 -3.79
CA PHE A 58 -8.38 15.62 -4.39
C PHE A 58 -7.36 16.66 -4.86
N HIS A 59 -6.17 16.59 -4.31
CA HIS A 59 -5.06 17.47 -4.69
C HIS A 59 -4.13 16.78 -5.68
N LYS A 60 -3.57 17.55 -6.64
CA LYS A 60 -2.53 17.03 -7.54
C LYS A 60 -1.37 16.50 -6.69
N ALA A 61 -1.00 15.25 -6.93
CA ALA A 61 0.14 14.64 -6.27
C ALA A 61 1.44 15.37 -6.65
N ALA A 62 2.37 15.46 -5.71
CA ALA A 62 3.69 16.04 -5.91
C ALA A 62 4.76 14.97 -5.70
N THR A 63 5.91 15.12 -6.39
CA THR A 63 7.10 14.30 -6.17
C THR A 63 8.10 15.06 -5.28
N GLY A 64 8.87 14.34 -4.46
CA GLY A 64 9.86 14.93 -3.54
C GLY A 64 9.31 15.34 -2.18
N ARG A 65 10.21 15.69 -1.25
CA ARG A 65 9.89 16.10 0.13
C ARG A 65 10.36 17.54 0.41
N GLY A 66 9.69 18.20 1.35
CA GLY A 66 10.10 19.52 1.83
C GLY A 66 10.23 20.54 0.69
N ASN A 67 11.38 21.23 0.63
CA ASN A 67 11.67 22.26 -0.37
C ASN A 67 11.88 21.71 -1.79
N ASP A 68 12.15 20.41 -1.96
CA ASP A 68 12.32 19.74 -3.26
C ASP A 68 11.01 19.19 -3.83
N ARG A 69 9.88 19.56 -3.24
CA ARG A 69 8.56 19.13 -3.67
C ARG A 69 8.20 19.74 -5.02
N THR A 70 8.35 18.95 -6.09
CA THR A 70 8.10 19.40 -7.47
C THR A 70 6.81 18.76 -8.01
N ARG A 71 5.92 19.58 -8.55
CA ARG A 71 4.74 19.12 -9.32
C ARG A 71 5.14 18.93 -10.77
N ASN A 72 5.56 17.73 -11.13
CA ASN A 72 5.98 17.42 -12.50
C ASN A 72 4.96 16.49 -13.17
N GLN A 73 4.09 17.05 -14.02
CA GLN A 73 3.06 16.31 -14.76
C GLN A 73 3.64 15.35 -15.83
N PHE A 74 4.91 15.45 -16.16
CA PHE A 74 5.59 14.51 -17.05
C PHE A 74 6.04 13.24 -16.31
N VAL A 75 6.00 13.28 -14.97
CA VAL A 75 6.39 12.17 -14.12
C VAL A 75 5.16 11.52 -13.47
N ARG A 76 4.19 12.35 -13.01
CA ARG A 76 3.05 11.91 -12.22
C ARG A 76 1.83 12.79 -12.52
N ARG A 77 0.67 12.17 -12.75
CA ARG A 77 -0.57 12.89 -13.10
C ARG A 77 -1.74 12.61 -12.16
N ASP A 78 -1.63 11.64 -11.24
CA ASP A 78 -2.69 11.32 -10.30
C ASP A 78 -3.00 12.46 -9.33
N ARG A 79 -4.16 12.34 -8.73
CA ARG A 79 -4.63 13.19 -7.62
C ARG A 79 -4.75 12.33 -6.37
N ILE A 80 -4.50 12.91 -5.21
CA ILE A 80 -4.51 12.21 -3.93
C ILE A 80 -5.39 12.91 -2.91
N HIS A 81 -5.95 12.12 -1.99
CA HIS A 81 -6.64 12.59 -0.78
C HIS A 81 -6.15 11.76 0.40
N TRP A 82 -5.54 12.40 1.40
CA TRP A 82 -4.98 11.70 2.55
C TRP A 82 -6.08 11.06 3.40
N ILE A 83 -5.80 9.87 3.92
CA ILE A 83 -6.70 9.13 4.80
C ILE A 83 -6.35 9.48 6.24
N GLU A 84 -7.33 10.02 6.96
CA GLU A 84 -7.26 10.40 8.37
C GLU A 84 -8.33 9.65 9.18
N GLU A 85 -8.17 9.54 10.51
CA GLU A 85 -9.12 8.84 11.39
C GLU A 85 -10.49 9.54 11.56
N SER A 86 -10.85 10.46 10.69
CA SER A 86 -12.08 11.25 10.76
C SER A 86 -13.34 10.50 10.28
N ASP A 87 -13.17 9.38 9.59
CA ASP A 87 -14.25 8.58 8.99
C ASP A 87 -14.18 7.13 9.50
N PRO A 88 -15.34 6.47 9.74
CA PRO A 88 -15.39 5.09 10.22
C PRO A 88 -14.65 4.09 9.32
N ALA A 89 -14.73 4.24 7.98
CA ALA A 89 -14.04 3.36 7.05
C ALA A 89 -12.52 3.59 7.08
N SER A 90 -12.08 4.84 7.17
CA SER A 90 -10.67 5.19 7.41
C SER A 90 -10.16 4.59 8.71
N SER A 91 -10.90 4.71 9.79
CA SER A 91 -10.52 4.14 11.10
C SER A 91 -10.39 2.62 11.03
N GLN A 92 -11.31 1.93 10.34
CA GLN A 92 -11.25 0.48 10.15
C GLN A 92 -10.03 0.07 9.32
N TRP A 93 -9.74 0.78 8.23
CA TRP A 93 -8.56 0.59 7.40
C TRP A 93 -7.26 0.78 8.18
N LEU A 94 -7.13 1.89 8.90
CA LEU A 94 -5.94 2.20 9.70
C LEU A 94 -5.75 1.18 10.83
N ALA A 95 -6.81 0.75 11.49
CA ALA A 95 -6.76 -0.30 12.51
C ALA A 95 -6.31 -1.65 11.92
N TRP A 96 -6.76 -2.00 10.71
CA TRP A 96 -6.29 -3.19 10.00
C TRP A 96 -4.80 -3.08 9.67
N ALA A 97 -4.35 -1.94 9.15
CA ALA A 97 -2.94 -1.68 8.85
C ALA A 97 -2.05 -1.76 10.12
N GLN A 98 -2.53 -1.26 11.26
CA GLN A 98 -1.83 -1.38 12.55
C GLN A 98 -1.68 -2.84 13.01
N ARG A 99 -2.71 -3.69 12.81
CA ARG A 99 -2.60 -5.13 13.12
C ARG A 99 -1.60 -5.82 12.21
N LEU A 100 -1.61 -5.51 10.91
CA LEU A 100 -0.61 -6.00 9.96
C LEU A 100 0.81 -5.54 10.36
N GLN A 101 0.99 -4.26 10.70
CA GLN A 101 2.25 -3.71 11.19
C GLN A 101 2.78 -4.49 12.40
N ALA A 102 1.92 -4.71 13.40
CA ALA A 102 2.28 -5.46 14.60
C ALA A 102 2.66 -6.92 14.28
N TYR A 103 1.96 -7.55 13.32
CA TYR A 103 2.28 -8.89 12.85
C TYR A 103 3.64 -8.94 12.16
N LEU A 104 3.89 -8.07 11.19
CA LEU A 104 5.15 -7.99 10.44
C LEU A 104 6.35 -7.68 11.35
N ASN A 105 6.17 -6.81 12.34
CA ASN A 105 7.21 -6.53 13.33
C ASN A 105 7.59 -7.78 14.14
N ARG A 106 6.61 -8.59 14.56
CA ARG A 106 6.90 -9.84 15.30
C ARG A 106 7.51 -10.92 14.41
N ARG A 107 7.08 -10.99 13.15
CA ARG A 107 7.45 -12.07 12.22
C ARG A 107 8.76 -11.80 11.48
N LEU A 108 9.01 -10.54 11.10
CA LEU A 108 10.15 -10.14 10.26
C LEU A 108 11.12 -9.14 10.92
N PHE A 109 10.83 -8.68 12.14
CA PHE A 109 11.67 -7.74 12.90
C PHE A 109 11.94 -6.43 12.18
N LEU A 110 10.97 -5.91 11.42
CA LEU A 110 11.13 -4.73 10.57
C LEU A 110 11.22 -3.40 11.31
N GLY A 111 10.77 -3.33 12.57
CA GLY A 111 10.80 -2.10 13.37
C GLY A 111 9.86 -1.00 12.85
N LEU A 112 8.77 -1.39 12.18
CA LEU A 112 7.78 -0.45 11.65
C LEU A 112 7.13 0.32 12.79
N PHE A 113 7.07 1.64 12.66
CA PHE A 113 6.60 2.54 13.72
C PHE A 113 5.25 3.18 13.40
N SER A 114 5.06 3.64 12.17
CA SER A 114 3.84 4.32 11.75
C SER A 114 3.40 3.89 10.35
N PHE A 115 2.15 4.19 10.01
CA PHE A 115 1.58 3.97 8.70
C PHE A 115 0.88 5.24 8.22
N GLU A 116 1.15 5.65 6.99
CA GLU A 116 0.47 6.74 6.30
C GLU A 116 -0.13 6.23 5.00
N SER A 117 -1.30 6.73 4.59
CA SER A 117 -1.91 6.33 3.31
C SER A 117 -2.81 7.42 2.73
N HIS A 118 -3.07 7.31 1.42
CA HIS A 118 -3.98 8.19 0.72
C HIS A 118 -4.77 7.46 -0.35
N PHE A 119 -5.95 7.93 -0.66
CA PHE A 119 -6.63 7.60 -1.91
C PHE A 119 -5.87 8.18 -3.09
N SER A 120 -5.74 7.41 -4.16
CA SER A 120 -5.19 7.86 -5.44
C SER A 120 -6.25 7.74 -6.52
N HIS A 121 -6.42 8.80 -7.29
CA HIS A 121 -7.30 8.86 -8.44
C HIS A 121 -6.51 9.17 -9.70
N TYR A 122 -6.51 8.24 -10.63
CA TYR A 122 -5.98 8.36 -11.99
C TYR A 122 -7.15 8.47 -12.95
N GLN A 123 -7.22 9.58 -13.70
CA GLN A 123 -8.18 9.75 -14.78
C GLN A 123 -7.68 9.06 -16.05
N SER A 124 -8.55 8.91 -17.07
CA SER A 124 -8.14 8.40 -18.37
C SER A 124 -6.93 9.18 -18.93
N GLY A 125 -5.87 8.46 -19.29
CA GLY A 125 -4.60 9.01 -19.74
C GLY A 125 -3.58 9.31 -18.63
N ASP A 126 -3.97 9.21 -17.35
CA ASP A 126 -3.05 9.43 -16.23
C ASP A 126 -2.14 8.22 -16.03
N PHE A 127 -0.96 8.49 -15.47
CA PHE A 127 0.10 7.52 -15.21
C PHE A 127 1.01 7.99 -14.07
N TYR A 128 1.89 7.10 -13.60
CA TYR A 128 3.03 7.46 -12.75
C TYR A 128 4.27 6.70 -13.24
N ARG A 129 5.28 7.44 -13.68
CA ARG A 129 6.50 6.87 -14.26
C ARG A 129 7.31 6.10 -13.24
N LYS A 130 8.18 5.25 -13.73
CA LYS A 130 9.09 4.38 -12.97
C LYS A 130 9.86 5.20 -11.92
N HIS A 131 9.74 4.78 -10.65
CA HIS A 131 10.33 5.45 -9.48
C HIS A 131 10.53 4.47 -8.33
N LEU A 132 11.25 4.92 -7.30
CA LEU A 132 11.32 4.31 -5.97
C LEU A 132 10.50 5.17 -4.99
N ASP A 133 9.84 4.54 -4.02
CA ASP A 133 9.11 5.26 -2.96
C ASP A 133 10.02 5.83 -1.87
N ALA A 134 11.22 5.28 -1.77
CA ALA A 134 12.24 5.68 -0.81
C ALA A 134 13.64 5.56 -1.41
N PHE A 135 14.55 6.50 -1.11
CA PHE A 135 15.96 6.38 -1.47
C PHE A 135 16.72 5.72 -0.33
N LYS A 136 17.64 4.83 -0.69
CA LYS A 136 18.42 4.02 0.25
C LYS A 136 19.11 4.90 1.30
N GLY A 137 18.75 4.69 2.58
CA GLY A 137 19.32 5.42 3.71
C GLY A 137 18.83 6.85 3.92
N GLU A 138 17.94 7.37 3.07
CA GLU A 138 17.45 8.77 3.16
C GLU A 138 15.98 8.88 3.56
N ALA A 139 15.25 7.78 3.50
CA ALA A 139 13.81 7.77 3.78
C ALA A 139 13.47 6.77 4.88
N ASN A 140 12.44 7.10 5.65
CA ASN A 140 11.94 6.22 6.70
C ASN A 140 10.84 5.25 6.22
N ARG A 141 10.49 5.22 4.92
CA ARG A 141 9.54 4.27 4.33
C ARG A 141 10.21 2.93 4.11
N VAL A 142 9.69 1.88 4.74
CA VAL A 142 10.21 0.50 4.66
C VAL A 142 9.40 -0.34 3.70
N LEU A 143 8.07 -0.30 3.83
CA LEU A 143 7.17 -1.06 2.99
C LEU A 143 6.16 -0.14 2.33
N SER A 144 5.98 -0.31 1.03
CA SER A 144 4.88 0.23 0.25
C SER A 144 3.73 -0.76 0.24
N LEU A 145 2.51 -0.26 0.40
CA LEU A 145 1.28 -1.02 0.32
C LEU A 145 0.36 -0.35 -0.69
N VAL A 146 -0.21 -1.14 -1.62
CA VAL A 146 -1.23 -0.67 -2.56
C VAL A 146 -2.41 -1.63 -2.52
N THR A 147 -3.63 -1.08 -2.46
CA THR A 147 -4.86 -1.83 -2.72
C THR A 147 -5.75 -1.09 -3.70
N TYR A 148 -6.56 -1.84 -4.45
CA TYR A 148 -7.37 -1.27 -5.53
C TYR A 148 -8.86 -1.31 -5.21
N LEU A 149 -9.56 -0.27 -5.64
CA LEU A 149 -10.98 -0.05 -5.36
C LEU A 149 -11.84 -0.13 -6.63
N ASN A 150 -11.37 -0.82 -7.67
CA ASN A 150 -12.02 -0.85 -8.99
C ASN A 150 -12.75 -2.18 -9.21
N ARG A 151 -14.07 -2.12 -9.30
CA ARG A 151 -14.88 -3.27 -9.69
C ARG A 151 -14.98 -3.35 -11.21
N GLY A 152 -15.05 -4.59 -11.76
CA GLY A 152 -15.23 -4.83 -13.19
C GLY A 152 -14.10 -4.23 -14.03
N TRP A 153 -12.84 -4.43 -13.63
CA TRP A 153 -11.68 -4.01 -14.42
C TRP A 153 -11.34 -5.03 -15.48
N GLU A 154 -11.23 -4.57 -16.73
CA GLU A 154 -10.88 -5.41 -17.87
C GLU A 154 -9.39 -5.27 -18.23
N PRO A 155 -8.76 -6.33 -18.78
CA PRO A 155 -7.31 -6.34 -19.07
C PRO A 155 -6.84 -5.26 -20.06
N ASP A 156 -7.70 -4.80 -20.96
CA ASP A 156 -7.41 -3.79 -21.98
C ASP A 156 -7.56 -2.35 -21.48
N GLN A 157 -7.93 -2.16 -20.23
CA GLN A 157 -8.15 -0.83 -19.65
C GLN A 157 -6.86 -0.17 -19.13
N GLY A 158 -5.73 -0.88 -19.14
CA GLY A 158 -4.45 -0.38 -18.67
C GLY A 158 -4.42 -0.13 -17.16
N GLY A 159 -3.59 0.81 -16.71
CA GLY A 159 -3.51 1.21 -15.30
C GLY A 159 -2.84 0.19 -14.39
N GLU A 160 -2.16 -0.80 -14.94
CA GLU A 160 -1.44 -1.80 -14.16
C GLU A 160 -0.30 -1.16 -13.36
N LEU A 161 -0.04 -1.72 -12.18
CA LEU A 161 1.20 -1.50 -11.46
C LEU A 161 2.23 -2.50 -11.95
N VAL A 162 3.37 -2.00 -12.42
CA VAL A 162 4.51 -2.83 -12.83
C VAL A 162 5.61 -2.70 -11.79
N ILE A 163 6.10 -3.83 -11.29
CA ILE A 163 7.24 -3.91 -10.38
C ILE A 163 8.43 -4.49 -11.15
N TYR A 164 9.60 -3.88 -10.96
CA TYR A 164 10.83 -4.21 -11.69
C TYR A 164 11.86 -4.84 -10.79
N SER A 165 12.65 -5.75 -11.36
CA SER A 165 13.79 -6.36 -10.70
C SER A 165 14.81 -5.29 -10.26
N PRO A 166 15.27 -5.33 -9.00
CA PRO A 166 16.34 -4.46 -8.54
C PRO A 166 17.71 -4.82 -9.14
N GLU A 167 17.87 -6.03 -9.67
CA GLU A 167 19.14 -6.53 -10.20
C GLU A 167 19.39 -6.05 -11.63
N ASP A 168 18.42 -6.19 -12.53
CA ASP A 168 18.58 -5.94 -13.97
C ASP A 168 17.53 -4.99 -14.55
N GLY A 169 16.54 -4.58 -13.75
CA GLY A 169 15.49 -3.65 -14.17
C GLY A 169 14.44 -4.27 -15.10
N THR A 170 14.41 -5.60 -15.25
CA THR A 170 13.37 -6.30 -16.00
C THR A 170 12.04 -6.30 -15.25
N GLU A 171 10.93 -6.48 -15.96
CA GLU A 171 9.59 -6.59 -15.35
C GLU A 171 9.49 -7.90 -14.57
N LEU A 172 9.20 -7.82 -13.25
CA LEU A 172 8.95 -8.98 -12.41
C LEU A 172 7.48 -9.36 -12.40
N VAL A 173 6.62 -8.35 -12.22
CA VAL A 173 5.17 -8.57 -12.13
C VAL A 173 4.41 -7.35 -12.62
N LYS A 174 3.32 -7.61 -13.33
CA LYS A 174 2.33 -6.63 -13.75
C LYS A 174 1.01 -6.95 -13.08
N VAL A 175 0.50 -6.03 -12.28
CA VAL A 175 -0.69 -6.21 -11.46
C VAL A 175 -1.83 -5.39 -12.03
N THR A 176 -2.86 -6.08 -12.52
CA THR A 176 -4.13 -5.45 -12.90
C THR A 176 -4.80 -4.87 -11.66
N PRO A 177 -5.31 -3.62 -11.69
CA PRO A 177 -5.84 -2.93 -10.51
C PRO A 177 -7.25 -3.40 -10.13
N MET A 178 -7.42 -4.69 -9.94
CA MET A 178 -8.69 -5.33 -9.58
C MET A 178 -9.05 -5.10 -8.12
N PHE A 179 -10.35 -4.99 -7.85
CA PHE A 179 -10.91 -4.76 -6.51
C PHE A 179 -10.31 -5.68 -5.44
N ALA A 180 -9.99 -5.10 -4.29
CA ALA A 180 -9.43 -5.75 -3.10
C ALA A 180 -8.10 -6.51 -3.30
N THR A 181 -7.40 -6.34 -4.45
CA THR A 181 -6.05 -6.86 -4.62
C THR A 181 -5.09 -6.10 -3.73
N LEU A 182 -4.26 -6.83 -2.98
CA LEU A 182 -3.18 -6.28 -2.15
C LEU A 182 -1.83 -6.47 -2.83
N VAL A 183 -1.02 -5.41 -2.83
CA VAL A 183 0.38 -5.44 -3.25
C VAL A 183 1.22 -4.81 -2.15
N LEU A 184 2.26 -5.51 -1.69
CA LEU A 184 3.25 -4.96 -0.77
C LEU A 184 4.65 -5.23 -1.32
N PHE A 185 5.56 -4.29 -1.10
CA PHE A 185 6.96 -4.42 -1.53
C PHE A 185 7.88 -3.52 -0.70
N LEU A 186 9.17 -3.87 -0.66
CA LEU A 186 10.22 -3.08 -0.01
C LEU A 186 10.41 -1.75 -0.77
N SER A 187 10.19 -0.63 -0.07
CA SER A 187 10.09 0.72 -0.68
C SER A 187 11.40 1.21 -1.31
N GLU A 188 12.55 0.76 -0.79
CA GLU A 188 13.89 1.16 -1.24
C GLU A 188 14.46 0.25 -2.34
N GLU A 189 13.84 -0.90 -2.62
CA GLU A 189 14.40 -1.90 -3.51
C GLU A 189 13.72 -1.95 -4.87
N PHE A 190 12.38 -1.83 -4.88
CA PHE A 190 11.62 -2.09 -6.10
C PHE A 190 11.23 -0.80 -6.82
N ASN A 191 11.88 -0.55 -7.97
CA ASN A 191 11.35 0.39 -8.94
C ASN A 191 9.98 -0.09 -9.41
N HIS A 192 9.04 0.82 -9.51
CA HIS A 192 7.69 0.51 -9.98
C HIS A 192 7.09 1.69 -10.73
N GLU A 193 6.07 1.42 -11.53
CA GLU A 193 5.31 2.45 -12.25
C GLU A 193 3.83 2.08 -12.35
N VAL A 194 2.99 3.08 -12.59
CA VAL A 194 1.60 2.89 -12.97
C VAL A 194 1.47 3.24 -14.44
N LEU A 195 1.08 2.24 -15.24
CA LEU A 195 0.83 2.42 -16.67
C LEU A 195 -0.39 3.31 -16.91
N SER A 196 -0.45 3.91 -18.08
CA SER A 196 -1.58 4.75 -18.45
C SER A 196 -2.88 3.95 -18.41
N THR A 197 -3.91 4.54 -17.82
CA THR A 197 -5.26 3.94 -17.75
C THR A 197 -6.19 4.55 -18.79
N SER A 198 -7.14 3.78 -19.30
CA SER A 198 -8.18 4.25 -20.22
C SER A 198 -9.47 4.69 -19.52
N ARG A 199 -9.57 4.45 -18.19
CA ARG A 199 -10.71 4.84 -17.36
C ARG A 199 -10.27 5.36 -16.00
N ASN A 200 -11.21 5.87 -15.19
CA ASN A 200 -10.93 6.22 -13.81
C ASN A 200 -10.43 5.00 -13.03
N ARG A 201 -9.26 5.12 -12.40
CA ARG A 201 -8.61 4.11 -11.58
C ARG A 201 -8.44 4.64 -10.17
N TYR A 202 -8.93 3.90 -9.21
CA TYR A 202 -8.86 4.23 -7.79
C TYR A 202 -8.04 3.19 -7.04
N SER A 203 -7.21 3.66 -6.13
CA SER A 203 -6.42 2.83 -5.22
C SER A 203 -6.20 3.54 -3.90
N VAL A 204 -5.83 2.79 -2.88
CA VAL A 204 -5.16 3.32 -1.69
C VAL A 204 -3.69 2.96 -1.80
N ALA A 205 -2.82 3.96 -1.67
CA ALA A 205 -1.38 3.78 -1.53
C ALA A 205 -0.95 4.22 -0.14
N GLY A 206 -0.10 3.41 0.50
CA GLY A 206 0.36 3.68 1.86
C GLY A 206 1.78 3.17 2.11
N TRP A 207 2.36 3.64 3.21
CA TRP A 207 3.73 3.31 3.59
C TRP A 207 3.84 3.03 5.07
N PHE A 208 4.44 1.88 5.40
CA PHE A 208 4.93 1.61 6.74
C PHE A 208 6.32 2.24 6.90
N ARG A 209 6.50 2.96 7.99
CA ARG A 209 7.68 3.81 8.22
C ARG A 209 8.42 3.43 9.49
N LEU A 210 9.72 3.64 9.51
CA LEU A 210 10.51 3.69 10.76
C LEU A 210 10.22 5.00 11.50
N ASN A 211 10.56 5.01 12.80
CA ASN A 211 10.61 6.25 13.56
C ASN A 211 11.75 7.12 13.04
N GLY A 212 11.43 8.22 12.39
CA GLY A 212 12.38 9.20 11.88
C GLY A 212 12.77 10.28 12.88
N SER A 213 12.31 10.18 14.13
CA SER A 213 12.64 11.15 15.17
C SER A 213 14.14 11.18 15.47
N ILE A 214 14.72 12.36 15.41
CA ILE A 214 16.06 12.67 15.91
C ILE A 214 15.95 13.57 17.12
N LYS A 215 17.06 13.74 17.87
CA LYS A 215 17.09 14.41 19.18
C LYS A 215 16.36 15.77 19.22
N ASP A 216 16.38 16.52 18.12
CA ASP A 216 15.81 17.86 18.05
C ASP A 216 14.60 17.97 17.08
N SER A 217 14.13 16.83 16.52
CA SER A 217 12.99 16.78 15.61
C SER A 217 12.20 15.49 15.82
N ILE A 218 10.98 15.63 16.31
CA ILE A 218 10.06 14.51 16.47
C ILE A 218 9.39 14.26 15.12
N ASP A 219 9.46 13.01 14.64
CA ASP A 219 8.68 12.52 13.51
C ASP A 219 7.38 11.93 14.09
N PRO A 220 6.27 12.68 14.12
CA PRO A 220 5.03 12.18 14.69
C PRO A 220 4.53 11.02 13.83
N PRO A 221 3.84 10.02 14.41
CA PRO A 221 3.00 9.12 13.63
C PRO A 221 2.00 9.97 12.84
N ALA A 222 1.84 9.63 11.57
CA ALA A 222 0.85 10.29 10.72
C ALA A 222 -0.56 9.98 11.21
#